data_89007931f1c589e85707f214988b6750
#
_entry.id   89007931f1c589e85707f214988b6750
#
_cell.length_a   1.000
_cell.length_b   1.000
_cell.length_c   1.000
_cell.angle_alpha   90.00
_cell.angle_beta   90.00
_cell.angle_gamma   90.00
#
_symmetry.space_group_name_H-M   'P 1'
#
loop_
_entity.id
_entity.type
_entity.pdbx_description
1 polymer ?
#
loop_
_entity_poly.entity_id
_entity_poly.type
_entity_poly.pdbx_seq_one_letter_code
_entity_poly.pdbx_strand_id
1 'polypeptide(L)'
;MSRWVRGPLALLVTIIATGCGGDTPNQQGTAATTQALLSQPIGELTQVRPSPALEPNSGDDELPIDQLGYDQGNLDALVRIVELSDYGCGYCRKFHLETFPVLREEFIETGKVLWKFVPFVNGMFENSLFATEAAECALEQGSLPFEALNERLWSDQASWKRSSDPEPVLRGMAQDAGVDLAEFDTCLNNDNSIDRISSARSTASRLGVRGTPTFYPIGFPPIEGALPTEAFQQVLELMHQEISGVAGN
;
A
#
# COMPACT_ATOMS: atom_id res chain seq x y z
N MET A 1 -50.93 -23.14 33.68
CA MET A 1 -51.96 -22.62 34.62
C MET A 1 -51.65 -21.15 34.85
N SER A 2 -52.71 -20.31 34.67
CA SER A 2 -52.86 -18.86 35.02
C SER A 2 -52.05 -17.89 34.14
N ARG A 3 -52.57 -17.28 33.10
CA ARG A 3 -53.65 -16.29 32.84
C ARG A 3 -53.66 -15.12 33.84
N TRP A 4 -53.57 -13.90 33.30
CA TRP A 4 -54.37 -12.66 33.56
C TRP A 4 -53.68 -11.51 32.84
N VAL A 5 -54.20 -10.87 31.83
CA VAL A 5 -55.37 -10.05 31.50
C VAL A 5 -55.11 -8.53 31.65
N ARG A 6 -55.09 -7.87 30.50
CA ARG A 6 -55.69 -6.60 30.01
C ARG A 6 -55.75 -5.34 30.90
N GLY A 7 -55.48 -4.20 30.27
CA GLY A 7 -56.33 -3.02 30.30
C GLY A 7 -55.64 -1.74 29.80
N PRO A 8 -56.29 -0.99 28.87
CA PRO A 8 -55.76 0.27 28.35
C PRO A 8 -56.26 1.46 29.19
N LEU A 9 -55.44 2.49 29.29
CA LEU A 9 -55.91 3.78 29.82
C LEU A 9 -55.66 4.87 28.79
N ALA A 10 -56.76 5.30 28.21
CA ALA A 10 -56.85 6.53 27.42
C ALA A 10 -56.93 7.73 28.34
N LEU A 11 -56.19 8.77 28.06
CA LEU A 11 -56.40 10.07 28.71
C LEU A 11 -56.49 11.17 27.67
N LEU A 12 -57.54 11.94 27.87
CA LEU A 12 -58.11 12.98 27.06
C LEU A 12 -57.15 14.17 26.79
N VAL A 13 -57.32 14.67 25.58
CA VAL A 13 -56.87 15.98 25.10
C VAL A 13 -57.75 17.07 25.74
N THR A 14 -57.15 18.10 26.29
CA THR A 14 -57.84 19.35 26.58
C THR A 14 -57.14 20.46 25.79
N ILE A 15 -57.86 20.97 24.79
CA ILE A 15 -57.53 22.18 24.03
C ILE A 15 -58.00 23.39 24.83
N ILE A 16 -57.09 24.29 25.16
CA ILE A 16 -57.46 25.65 25.61
C ILE A 16 -56.93 26.63 24.56
N ALA A 17 -57.84 27.26 23.84
CA ALA A 17 -57.57 28.38 22.96
C ALA A 17 -57.87 29.67 23.71
N THR A 18 -56.91 30.58 23.81
CA THR A 18 -57.08 32.04 24.05
C THR A 18 -55.86 32.68 23.42
N GLY A 19 -55.89 33.44 22.43
CA GLY A 19 -56.50 34.71 22.16
C GLY A 19 -55.45 35.81 22.06
N CYS A 20 -55.23 36.35 20.84
CA CYS A 20 -54.82 37.72 20.43
C CYS A 20 -53.69 38.43 21.15
N GLY A 21 -52.65 38.76 20.36
CA GLY A 21 -51.66 39.80 20.63
C GLY A 21 -50.64 39.85 19.50
N GLY A 22 -50.83 40.78 18.57
CA GLY A 22 -49.95 40.96 17.42
C GLY A 22 -48.63 41.57 17.83
N ASP A 23 -47.57 41.01 17.27
CA ASP A 23 -46.36 41.76 16.94
C ASP A 23 -45.68 41.02 15.77
N THR A 24 -45.55 41.68 14.66
CA THR A 24 -44.86 41.22 13.47
C THR A 24 -43.36 41.32 13.70
N PRO A 25 -42.60 40.19 13.68
CA PRO A 25 -41.15 40.30 13.59
C PRO A 25 -40.76 40.59 12.14
N ASN A 26 -39.99 41.63 12.01
CA ASN A 26 -39.30 42.13 10.83
C ASN A 26 -38.60 41.00 10.06
N GLN A 27 -39.10 40.64 8.85
CA GLN A 27 -38.55 39.67 7.92
C GLN A 27 -37.36 40.22 7.10
N GLN A 28 -36.39 40.85 7.71
CA GLN A 28 -35.21 41.35 7.00
C GLN A 28 -33.90 40.60 7.32
N GLY A 29 -33.94 39.53 8.11
CA GLY A 29 -32.73 38.83 8.55
C GLY A 29 -32.37 37.53 7.82
N THR A 30 -33.28 36.91 7.04
CA THR A 30 -33.06 35.57 6.49
C THR A 30 -32.60 35.49 5.04
N ALA A 31 -32.74 36.59 4.26
CA ALA A 31 -32.31 36.59 2.85
C ALA A 31 -30.78 36.80 2.68
N ALA A 32 -30.16 37.51 3.62
CA ALA A 32 -28.71 37.77 3.56
C ALA A 32 -27.85 36.58 3.93
N THR A 33 -28.36 35.67 4.78
CA THR A 33 -27.61 34.49 5.22
C THR A 33 -27.61 33.40 4.16
N THR A 34 -28.68 33.26 3.38
CA THR A 34 -28.77 32.27 2.31
C THR A 34 -27.90 32.67 1.10
N GLN A 35 -27.80 33.97 0.83
CA GLN A 35 -26.98 34.45 -0.29
C GLN A 35 -25.48 34.44 0.02
N ALA A 36 -25.10 34.56 1.29
CA ALA A 36 -23.72 34.41 1.73
C ALA A 36 -23.22 32.96 1.66
N LEU A 37 -24.12 31.98 1.81
CA LEU A 37 -23.79 30.55 1.66
C LEU A 37 -23.65 30.11 0.20
N LEU A 38 -24.29 30.81 -0.73
CA LEU A 38 -24.21 30.55 -2.18
C LEU A 38 -23.04 31.29 -2.86
N SER A 39 -22.35 32.17 -2.16
CA SER A 39 -21.21 32.95 -2.67
C SER A 39 -19.86 32.44 -2.13
N GLN A 40 -19.83 31.37 -1.35
CA GLN A 40 -18.56 30.73 -1.04
C GLN A 40 -18.06 30.05 -2.32
N PRO A 41 -16.81 30.29 -2.75
CA PRO A 41 -16.25 29.47 -3.81
C PRO A 41 -16.41 28.02 -3.38
N ILE A 42 -17.01 27.22 -4.24
CA ILE A 42 -17.03 25.77 -4.12
C ILE A 42 -15.58 25.41 -3.83
N GLY A 43 -15.31 24.97 -2.60
CA GLY A 43 -13.97 24.74 -2.11
C GLY A 43 -13.19 24.00 -3.19
N GLU A 44 -12.00 24.46 -3.42
CA GLU A 44 -11.00 23.90 -4.30
C GLU A 44 -11.19 22.38 -4.30
N LEU A 45 -11.77 21.86 -5.38
CA LEU A 45 -11.88 20.44 -5.59
C LEU A 45 -10.47 19.93 -5.41
N THR A 46 -10.22 19.18 -4.37
CA THR A 46 -8.93 18.52 -4.15
C THR A 46 -8.60 17.84 -5.47
N GLN A 47 -7.67 18.40 -6.21
CA GLN A 47 -7.33 17.85 -7.52
C GLN A 47 -6.68 16.52 -7.23
N VAL A 48 -7.41 15.44 -7.46
CA VAL A 48 -6.84 14.10 -7.44
C VAL A 48 -5.68 14.12 -8.43
N ARG A 49 -4.48 13.89 -7.93
CA ARG A 49 -3.28 13.82 -8.78
C ARG A 49 -3.52 12.73 -9.84
N PRO A 50 -3.39 13.03 -11.14
CA PRO A 50 -3.48 11.97 -12.15
C PRO A 50 -2.40 10.93 -11.90
N SER A 51 -2.74 9.66 -12.07
CA SER A 51 -1.74 8.58 -12.00
C SER A 51 -0.63 8.87 -13.01
N PRO A 52 0.66 8.87 -12.61
CA PRO A 52 1.75 9.10 -13.52
C PRO A 52 1.77 8.03 -14.63
N ALA A 53 2.15 8.43 -15.83
CA ALA A 53 2.30 7.49 -16.93
C ALA A 53 3.59 6.69 -16.75
N LEU A 54 3.45 5.37 -16.57
CA LEU A 54 4.60 4.46 -16.62
C LEU A 54 4.94 4.17 -18.09
N GLU A 55 5.72 5.06 -18.70
CA GLU A 55 6.29 4.79 -20.02
C GLU A 55 7.49 3.84 -19.86
N PRO A 56 7.71 2.91 -20.80
CA PRO A 56 8.91 2.09 -20.77
C PRO A 56 10.14 2.97 -20.96
N ASN A 57 11.10 2.91 -20.04
CA ASN A 57 12.39 3.56 -20.21
C ASN A 57 13.08 3.01 -21.46
N SER A 58 13.58 3.90 -22.31
CA SER A 58 14.37 3.54 -23.47
C SER A 58 15.83 3.37 -23.05
N GLY A 59 16.22 2.15 -22.83
CA GLY A 59 17.57 1.55 -22.77
C GLY A 59 18.69 2.25 -22.00
N ASP A 60 18.96 3.50 -22.29
CA ASP A 60 20.14 4.22 -21.76
C ASP A 60 19.89 4.88 -20.38
N ASP A 61 18.61 5.08 -19.99
CA ASP A 61 18.22 5.70 -18.73
C ASP A 61 17.72 4.67 -17.69
N GLU A 62 17.84 3.37 -17.99
CA GLU A 62 17.34 2.32 -17.11
C GLU A 62 18.31 2.08 -15.96
N LEU A 63 17.79 2.16 -14.73
CA LEU A 63 18.57 1.85 -13.53
C LEU A 63 18.85 0.34 -13.43
N PRO A 64 20.09 -0.05 -13.12
CA PRO A 64 20.43 -1.45 -12.89
C PRO A 64 19.76 -2.00 -11.64
N ILE A 65 19.52 -3.31 -11.60
CA ILE A 65 18.74 -3.98 -10.57
C ILE A 65 19.29 -3.83 -9.15
N ASP A 66 20.59 -3.60 -9.03
CA ASP A 66 21.26 -3.33 -7.74
C ASP A 66 20.90 -1.97 -7.14
N GLN A 67 20.42 -1.03 -7.97
CA GLN A 67 19.91 0.28 -7.54
C GLN A 67 18.40 0.29 -7.33
N LEU A 68 17.69 -0.82 -7.59
CA LEU A 68 16.25 -0.93 -7.43
C LEU A 68 15.89 -1.58 -6.10
N GLY A 69 14.74 -1.15 -5.57
CA GLY A 69 14.10 -1.79 -4.43
C GLY A 69 14.91 -1.71 -3.13
N TYR A 70 14.69 -2.69 -2.28
CA TYR A 70 15.20 -2.72 -0.91
C TYR A 70 15.88 -4.05 -0.59
N ASP A 71 17.10 -3.98 -0.04
CA ASP A 71 17.87 -5.15 0.40
C ASP A 71 17.68 -5.43 1.88
N GLN A 72 17.46 -6.71 2.23
CA GLN A 72 17.34 -7.20 3.60
C GLN A 72 18.31 -8.36 3.83
N GLY A 73 19.07 -8.30 4.91
CA GLY A 73 20.02 -9.35 5.30
C GLY A 73 21.48 -8.96 5.13
N ASN A 74 22.33 -9.97 5.18
CA ASN A 74 23.77 -9.80 5.09
C ASN A 74 24.23 -9.71 3.62
N LEU A 75 24.96 -8.68 3.25
CA LEU A 75 25.52 -8.50 1.91
C LEU A 75 26.48 -9.62 1.49
N ASP A 76 27.09 -10.31 2.47
CA ASP A 76 27.98 -11.45 2.25
C ASP A 76 27.24 -12.81 2.23
N ALA A 77 25.91 -12.80 2.30
CA ALA A 77 25.11 -14.04 2.26
C ALA A 77 25.38 -14.82 0.96
N LEU A 78 25.51 -16.16 1.11
CA LEU A 78 25.78 -17.04 -0.01
C LEU A 78 24.62 -17.12 -1.00
N VAL A 79 23.41 -17.16 -0.49
CA VAL A 79 22.19 -17.18 -1.30
C VAL A 79 21.68 -15.75 -1.45
N ARG A 80 21.40 -15.35 -2.70
CA ARG A 80 20.84 -14.03 -3.02
C ARG A 80 19.57 -14.21 -3.83
N ILE A 81 18.49 -13.55 -3.39
CA ILE A 81 17.19 -13.65 -4.03
C ILE A 81 16.69 -12.25 -4.38
N VAL A 82 16.21 -12.10 -5.61
CA VAL A 82 15.47 -10.91 -6.04
C VAL A 82 14.00 -11.31 -6.16
N GLU A 83 13.15 -10.65 -5.38
CA GLU A 83 11.71 -10.76 -5.44
C GLU A 83 11.13 -9.64 -6.29
N LEU A 84 10.32 -10.00 -7.28
CA LEU A 84 9.50 -9.08 -8.06
C LEU A 84 8.03 -9.25 -7.63
N SER A 85 7.51 -8.29 -6.90
CA SER A 85 6.17 -8.33 -6.32
C SER A 85 5.40 -7.04 -6.53
N ASP A 86 4.09 -7.15 -6.66
CA ASP A 86 3.17 -6.03 -6.83
C ASP A 86 2.29 -5.87 -5.58
N TYR A 87 2.28 -4.68 -4.97
CA TYR A 87 1.50 -4.41 -3.77
C TYR A 87 0.00 -4.68 -3.97
N GLY A 88 -0.53 -4.52 -5.18
CA GLY A 88 -1.92 -4.83 -5.51
C GLY A 88 -2.22 -6.33 -5.65
N CYS A 89 -1.19 -7.20 -5.73
CA CYS A 89 -1.35 -8.63 -5.93
C CYS A 89 -1.76 -9.35 -4.64
N GLY A 90 -2.86 -10.12 -4.68
CA GLY A 90 -3.32 -10.90 -3.52
C GLY A 90 -2.39 -12.06 -3.13
N TYR A 91 -1.70 -12.68 -4.10
CA TYR A 91 -0.72 -13.72 -3.83
C TYR A 91 0.57 -13.17 -3.21
N CYS A 92 1.01 -11.97 -3.63
CA CYS A 92 2.13 -11.27 -2.99
C CYS A 92 1.78 -10.92 -1.54
N ARG A 93 0.59 -10.37 -1.31
CA ARG A 93 0.09 -10.11 0.04
C ARG A 93 0.12 -11.38 0.91
N LYS A 94 -0.41 -12.50 0.38
CA LYS A 94 -0.40 -13.76 1.11
C LYS A 94 1.02 -14.20 1.46
N PHE A 95 1.94 -14.12 0.51
CA PHE A 95 3.35 -14.44 0.73
C PHE A 95 3.97 -13.57 1.84
N HIS A 96 3.78 -12.25 1.77
CA HIS A 96 4.35 -11.32 2.76
C HIS A 96 3.76 -11.45 4.16
N LEU A 97 2.51 -11.92 4.29
CA LEU A 97 1.88 -12.09 5.60
C LEU A 97 2.08 -13.48 6.21
N GLU A 98 2.20 -14.53 5.38
CA GLU A 98 2.21 -15.90 5.86
C GLU A 98 3.60 -16.57 5.74
N THR A 99 4.31 -16.35 4.63
CA THR A 99 5.57 -17.06 4.32
C THR A 99 6.80 -16.22 4.65
N PHE A 100 6.83 -14.98 4.17
CA PHE A 100 8.01 -14.11 4.29
C PHE A 100 8.48 -13.88 5.73
N PRO A 101 7.62 -13.72 6.76
CA PRO A 101 8.09 -13.55 8.14
C PRO A 101 8.92 -14.74 8.65
N VAL A 102 8.52 -15.96 8.28
CA VAL A 102 9.26 -17.18 8.63
C VAL A 102 10.62 -17.22 7.92
N LEU A 103 10.62 -16.90 6.60
CA LEU A 103 11.87 -16.87 5.83
C LEU A 103 12.82 -15.78 6.34
N ARG A 104 12.28 -14.64 6.77
CA ARG A 104 13.07 -13.54 7.34
C ARG A 104 13.78 -13.99 8.61
N GLU A 105 13.05 -14.59 9.55
CA GLU A 105 13.62 -15.08 10.82
C GLU A 105 14.68 -16.18 10.60
N GLU A 106 14.39 -17.17 9.75
CA GLU A 106 15.23 -18.37 9.63
C GLU A 106 16.41 -18.22 8.67
N PHE A 107 16.32 -17.35 7.66
CA PHE A 107 17.31 -17.26 6.60
C PHE A 107 17.94 -15.87 6.45
N ILE A 108 17.15 -14.79 6.53
CA ILE A 108 17.64 -13.45 6.31
C ILE A 108 18.36 -12.91 7.55
N GLU A 109 17.72 -12.97 8.71
CA GLU A 109 18.29 -12.52 9.99
C GLU A 109 19.46 -13.39 10.46
N THR A 110 19.48 -14.66 10.05
CA THR A 110 20.61 -15.55 10.32
C THR A 110 21.79 -15.37 9.35
N GLY A 111 21.65 -14.50 8.33
CA GLY A 111 22.69 -14.18 7.36
C GLY A 111 22.89 -15.24 6.26
N LYS A 112 22.01 -16.24 6.14
CA LYS A 112 22.05 -17.24 5.07
C LYS A 112 21.64 -16.69 3.72
N VAL A 113 20.68 -15.76 3.71
CA VAL A 113 20.07 -15.18 2.50
C VAL A 113 20.14 -13.66 2.53
N LEU A 114 20.55 -13.07 1.41
CA LEU A 114 20.30 -11.68 1.07
C LEU A 114 19.04 -11.61 0.22
N TRP A 115 18.04 -10.88 0.69
CA TRP A 115 16.76 -10.71 0.02
C TRP A 115 16.62 -9.30 -0.54
N LYS A 116 16.44 -9.18 -1.84
CA LYS A 116 16.12 -7.91 -2.51
C LYS A 116 14.67 -7.89 -2.92
N PHE A 117 13.88 -7.01 -2.32
CA PHE A 117 12.50 -6.75 -2.73
C PHE A 117 12.47 -5.63 -3.77
N VAL A 118 11.97 -5.91 -4.96
CA VAL A 118 11.80 -4.95 -6.05
C VAL A 118 10.31 -4.83 -6.38
N PRO A 119 9.70 -3.67 -6.12
CA PRO A 119 8.30 -3.46 -6.49
C PRO A 119 8.13 -3.54 -8.01
N PHE A 120 7.15 -4.30 -8.44
CA PHE A 120 6.83 -4.48 -9.86
C PHE A 120 5.38 -4.11 -10.15
N VAL A 121 5.17 -2.98 -10.82
CA VAL A 121 3.84 -2.51 -11.21
C VAL A 121 3.55 -2.90 -12.66
N ASN A 122 2.62 -3.85 -12.86
CA ASN A 122 2.25 -4.32 -14.20
C ASN A 122 0.96 -3.69 -14.76
N GLY A 123 0.28 -2.87 -13.97
CA GLY A 123 -0.96 -2.18 -14.35
C GLY A 123 -2.23 -3.04 -14.25
N MET A 124 -2.14 -4.27 -13.73
CA MET A 124 -3.31 -5.16 -13.57
C MET A 124 -4.12 -4.86 -12.29
N PHE A 125 -3.53 -4.18 -11.32
CA PHE A 125 -4.17 -3.96 -10.03
C PHE A 125 -4.42 -2.49 -9.80
N GLU A 126 -5.65 -2.19 -9.34
CA GLU A 126 -6.04 -0.83 -9.01
C GLU A 126 -5.15 -0.25 -7.90
N ASN A 127 -4.82 1.03 -8.01
CA ASN A 127 -4.04 1.80 -7.04
C ASN A 127 -2.64 1.24 -6.70
N SER A 128 -2.17 0.20 -7.42
CA SER A 128 -0.88 -0.42 -7.16
C SER A 128 0.29 0.56 -7.38
N LEU A 129 0.19 1.42 -8.39
CA LEU A 129 1.20 2.44 -8.66
C LEU A 129 1.30 3.42 -7.49
N PHE A 130 0.19 3.96 -6.99
CA PHE A 130 0.19 4.88 -5.84
C PHE A 130 0.80 4.24 -4.59
N ALA A 131 0.49 2.95 -4.32
CA ALA A 131 1.09 2.23 -3.20
C ALA A 131 2.60 2.03 -3.37
N THR A 132 3.06 1.78 -4.61
CA THR A 132 4.47 1.63 -4.92
C THR A 132 5.22 2.96 -4.80
N GLU A 133 4.66 4.07 -5.29
CA GLU A 133 5.22 5.41 -5.11
C GLU A 133 5.34 5.77 -3.62
N ALA A 134 4.30 5.46 -2.84
CA ALA A 134 4.32 5.68 -1.39
C ALA A 134 5.45 4.91 -0.71
N ALA A 135 5.65 3.64 -1.08
CA ALA A 135 6.74 2.81 -0.55
C ALA A 135 8.12 3.35 -0.94
N GLU A 136 8.30 3.72 -2.21
CA GLU A 136 9.55 4.29 -2.72
C GLU A 136 9.89 5.64 -2.07
N CYS A 137 8.89 6.51 -1.86
CA CYS A 137 9.08 7.78 -1.16
C CYS A 137 9.40 7.60 0.33
N ALA A 138 8.89 6.54 0.97
CA ALA A 138 9.29 6.19 2.32
C ALA A 138 10.71 5.63 2.37
N LEU A 139 11.13 4.87 1.34
CA LEU A 139 12.48 4.32 1.22
C LEU A 139 13.55 5.42 1.10
N GLU A 140 13.25 6.53 0.43
CA GLU A 140 14.14 7.70 0.38
C GLU A 140 14.48 8.27 1.76
N GLN A 141 13.60 8.07 2.75
CA GLN A 141 13.81 8.51 4.13
C GLN A 141 14.52 7.45 5.01
N GLY A 142 14.79 6.27 4.44
CA GLY A 142 15.52 5.20 5.09
C GLY A 142 14.73 3.91 5.31
N SER A 143 15.42 2.90 5.84
CA SER A 143 14.87 1.54 5.99
C SER A 143 13.72 1.46 6.99
N LEU A 144 13.82 2.12 8.15
CA LEU A 144 12.81 2.00 9.21
C LEU A 144 11.42 2.51 8.79
N PRO A 145 11.26 3.74 8.26
CA PRO A 145 9.96 4.20 7.79
C PRO A 145 9.47 3.38 6.59
N PHE A 146 10.37 2.93 5.71
CA PHE A 146 10.00 2.03 4.62
C PHE A 146 9.44 0.71 5.12
N GLU A 147 10.13 -0.01 6.02
CA GLU A 147 9.70 -1.30 6.54
C GLU A 147 8.33 -1.20 7.24
N ALA A 148 8.15 -0.17 8.06
CA ALA A 148 6.89 0.06 8.75
C ALA A 148 5.72 0.35 7.78
N LEU A 149 5.95 1.15 6.73
CA LEU A 149 4.93 1.39 5.70
C LEU A 149 4.70 0.14 4.84
N ASN A 150 5.77 -0.57 4.46
CA ASN A 150 5.70 -1.80 3.67
C ASN A 150 4.81 -2.87 4.35
N GLU A 151 4.97 -3.08 5.65
CA GLU A 151 4.10 -3.99 6.42
C GLU A 151 2.63 -3.57 6.36
N ARG A 152 2.35 -2.27 6.47
CA ARG A 152 0.98 -1.74 6.38
C ARG A 152 0.39 -1.86 4.99
N LEU A 153 1.17 -1.65 3.94
CA LEU A 153 0.71 -1.82 2.57
C LEU A 153 0.23 -3.24 2.30
N TRP A 154 0.88 -4.25 2.88
CA TRP A 154 0.44 -5.63 2.79
C TRP A 154 -0.74 -5.94 3.71
N SER A 155 -0.67 -5.59 4.99
CA SER A 155 -1.72 -5.93 5.97
C SER A 155 -3.05 -5.28 5.61
N ASP A 156 -3.03 -4.00 5.26
CA ASP A 156 -4.20 -3.18 5.00
C ASP A 156 -4.50 -3.02 3.49
N GLN A 157 -4.02 -3.95 2.64
CA GLN A 157 -4.14 -3.88 1.17
C GLN A 157 -5.57 -3.52 0.70
N ALA A 158 -6.60 -4.06 1.35
CA ALA A 158 -7.98 -3.84 0.93
C ALA A 158 -8.45 -2.40 1.09
N SER A 159 -7.88 -1.63 2.01
CA SER A 159 -8.28 -0.26 2.32
C SER A 159 -7.85 0.72 1.22
N TRP A 160 -6.60 0.65 0.78
CA TRP A 160 -6.08 1.52 -0.26
C TRP A 160 -6.39 1.01 -1.67
N LYS A 161 -6.34 -0.31 -1.89
CA LYS A 161 -6.51 -0.91 -3.22
C LYS A 161 -7.88 -0.63 -3.83
N ARG A 162 -8.94 -0.57 -3.00
CA ARG A 162 -10.31 -0.35 -3.44
C ARG A 162 -10.80 1.09 -3.22
N SER A 163 -9.93 1.96 -2.74
CA SER A 163 -10.28 3.36 -2.53
C SER A 163 -10.47 4.07 -3.86
N SER A 164 -11.52 4.88 -3.96
CA SER A 164 -11.69 5.81 -5.08
C SER A 164 -10.72 7.00 -5.01
N ASP A 165 -10.11 7.21 -3.83
CA ASP A 165 -9.10 8.21 -3.56
C ASP A 165 -8.03 7.59 -2.64
N PRO A 166 -7.00 6.93 -3.21
CA PRO A 166 -6.01 6.18 -2.44
C PRO A 166 -4.98 7.07 -1.74
N GLU A 167 -4.69 8.26 -2.24
CA GLU A 167 -3.62 9.12 -1.73
C GLU A 167 -3.81 9.50 -0.25
N PRO A 168 -4.99 9.99 0.22
CA PRO A 168 -5.18 10.26 1.64
C PRO A 168 -5.05 9.03 2.52
N VAL A 169 -5.44 7.85 2.01
CA VAL A 169 -5.31 6.58 2.74
C VAL A 169 -3.84 6.22 2.91
N LEU A 170 -3.08 6.24 1.81
CA LEU A 170 -1.65 5.93 1.80
C LEU A 170 -0.84 6.94 2.63
N ARG A 171 -1.18 8.24 2.52
CA ARG A 171 -0.57 9.29 3.34
C ARG A 171 -0.82 9.09 4.83
N GLY A 172 -2.03 8.67 5.22
CA GLY A 172 -2.34 8.28 6.60
C GLY A 172 -1.50 7.10 7.08
N MET A 173 -1.34 6.09 6.24
CA MET A 173 -0.46 4.94 6.54
C MET A 173 1.01 5.35 6.69
N ALA A 174 1.50 6.24 5.84
CA ALA A 174 2.86 6.78 5.92
C ALA A 174 3.07 7.56 7.23
N GLN A 175 2.08 8.38 7.64
CA GLN A 175 2.12 9.06 8.93
C GLN A 175 2.23 8.10 10.10
N ASP A 176 1.41 7.05 10.11
CA ASP A 176 1.41 6.04 11.18
C ASP A 176 2.71 5.20 11.18
N ALA A 177 3.37 5.08 10.04
CA ALA A 177 4.67 4.42 9.88
C ALA A 177 5.87 5.31 10.29
N GLY A 178 5.62 6.56 10.69
CA GLY A 178 6.65 7.49 11.12
C GLY A 178 7.43 8.16 9.97
N VAL A 179 6.85 8.17 8.77
CA VAL A 179 7.38 8.87 7.60
C VAL A 179 7.24 10.38 7.79
N ASP A 180 8.26 11.18 7.49
CA ASP A 180 8.14 12.64 7.40
C ASP A 180 7.24 13.02 6.23
N LEU A 181 6.09 13.60 6.55
CA LEU A 181 5.06 13.88 5.54
C LEU A 181 5.43 15.04 4.61
N ALA A 182 6.30 15.96 5.02
CA ALA A 182 6.70 17.06 4.14
C ALA A 182 7.66 16.56 3.04
N GLU A 183 8.60 15.69 3.39
CA GLU A 183 9.48 15.02 2.43
C GLU A 183 8.69 14.04 1.55
N PHE A 184 7.77 13.29 2.13
CA PHE A 184 6.90 12.35 1.43
C PHE A 184 6.03 13.04 0.37
N ASP A 185 5.32 14.10 0.76
CA ASP A 185 4.50 14.89 -0.16
C ASP A 185 5.36 15.53 -1.27
N THR A 186 6.58 15.95 -0.95
CA THR A 186 7.53 16.49 -1.94
C THR A 186 7.97 15.43 -2.94
N CYS A 187 8.31 14.22 -2.47
CA CYS A 187 8.68 13.08 -3.31
C CYS A 187 7.54 12.71 -4.28
N LEU A 188 6.32 12.57 -3.77
CA LEU A 188 5.14 12.24 -4.58
C LEU A 188 4.83 13.34 -5.63
N ASN A 189 4.85 14.61 -5.22
CA ASN A 189 4.53 15.73 -6.12
C ASN A 189 5.55 15.94 -7.25
N ASN A 190 6.79 15.50 -7.04
CA ASN A 190 7.86 15.61 -8.02
C ASN A 190 8.08 14.33 -8.83
N ASP A 191 7.25 13.29 -8.63
CA ASP A 191 7.37 11.98 -9.30
C ASP A 191 8.76 11.33 -9.13
N ASN A 192 9.45 11.58 -8.01
CA ASN A 192 10.85 11.16 -7.78
C ASN A 192 11.07 9.65 -7.91
N SER A 193 10.03 8.85 -7.62
CA SER A 193 10.09 7.38 -7.66
C SER A 193 9.87 6.76 -9.04
N ILE A 194 9.35 7.53 -10.00
CA ILE A 194 8.85 7.00 -11.28
C ILE A 194 9.95 6.33 -12.10
N ASP A 195 11.15 6.88 -12.12
CA ASP A 195 12.28 6.28 -12.87
C ASP A 195 12.66 4.90 -12.29
N ARG A 196 12.65 4.73 -10.97
CA ARG A 196 12.89 3.44 -10.32
C ARG A 196 11.79 2.43 -10.64
N ILE A 197 10.53 2.86 -10.55
CA ILE A 197 9.36 2.01 -10.86
C ILE A 197 9.36 1.60 -12.33
N SER A 198 9.65 2.51 -13.24
CA SER A 198 9.77 2.23 -14.68
C SER A 198 10.91 1.27 -14.98
N SER A 199 12.06 1.47 -14.33
CA SER A 199 13.23 0.58 -14.46
C SER A 199 12.95 -0.82 -13.92
N ALA A 200 12.25 -0.94 -12.79
CA ALA A 200 11.80 -2.23 -12.26
C ALA A 200 10.86 -2.96 -13.24
N ARG A 201 9.93 -2.23 -13.86
CA ARG A 201 9.03 -2.78 -14.89
C ARG A 201 9.80 -3.26 -16.12
N SER A 202 10.75 -2.46 -16.62
CA SER A 202 11.60 -2.81 -17.76
C SER A 202 12.43 -4.06 -17.46
N THR A 203 13.06 -4.11 -16.29
CA THR A 203 13.82 -5.28 -15.82
C THR A 203 12.96 -6.53 -15.74
N ALA A 204 11.76 -6.45 -15.13
CA ALA A 204 10.82 -7.56 -15.05
C ALA A 204 10.42 -8.06 -16.45
N SER A 205 10.18 -7.15 -17.40
CA SER A 205 9.85 -7.49 -18.78
C SER A 205 10.99 -8.24 -19.47
N ARG A 206 12.24 -7.79 -19.33
CA ARG A 206 13.43 -8.47 -19.89
C ARG A 206 13.66 -9.85 -19.28
N LEU A 207 13.38 -10.01 -17.99
CA LEU A 207 13.45 -11.30 -17.29
C LEU A 207 12.29 -12.25 -17.65
N GLY A 208 11.32 -11.77 -18.44
CA GLY A 208 10.18 -12.57 -18.86
C GLY A 208 9.16 -12.83 -17.74
N VAL A 209 9.09 -11.95 -16.72
CA VAL A 209 8.11 -12.05 -15.63
C VAL A 209 6.69 -11.92 -16.16
N ARG A 210 5.87 -12.93 -15.92
CA ARG A 210 4.47 -12.99 -16.38
C ARG A 210 3.44 -12.84 -15.27
N GLY A 211 3.90 -12.87 -14.03
CA GLY A 211 3.03 -12.78 -12.84
C GLY A 211 3.81 -12.49 -11.58
N THR A 212 3.09 -12.21 -10.51
CA THR A 212 3.66 -11.89 -9.21
C THR A 212 3.07 -12.77 -8.09
N PRO A 213 3.83 -13.12 -7.06
CA PRO A 213 5.27 -12.85 -6.94
C PRO A 213 6.10 -13.75 -7.87
N THR A 214 7.27 -13.26 -8.30
CA THR A 214 8.29 -14.08 -8.96
C THR A 214 9.63 -13.83 -8.27
N PHE A 215 10.37 -14.91 -7.97
CA PHE A 215 11.63 -14.85 -7.26
C PHE A 215 12.76 -15.34 -8.17
N TYR A 216 13.86 -14.61 -8.18
CA TYR A 216 15.07 -14.93 -8.92
C TYR A 216 16.21 -15.19 -7.95
N PRO A 217 16.44 -16.46 -7.56
CA PRO A 217 17.65 -16.84 -6.85
C PRO A 217 18.83 -16.75 -7.82
N ILE A 218 19.88 -16.07 -7.43
CA ILE A 218 21.06 -15.88 -8.30
C ILE A 218 21.78 -17.21 -8.48
N GLY A 219 21.92 -17.65 -9.74
CA GLY A 219 22.53 -18.93 -10.09
C GLY A 219 21.56 -20.13 -10.15
N PHE A 220 20.27 -19.93 -9.88
CA PHE A 220 19.24 -20.95 -9.92
C PHE A 220 18.06 -20.55 -10.81
N PRO A 221 17.22 -21.51 -11.22
CA PRO A 221 16.00 -21.18 -11.96
C PRO A 221 15.05 -20.31 -11.15
N PRO A 222 14.22 -19.46 -11.82
CA PRO A 222 13.24 -18.64 -11.15
C PRO A 222 12.15 -19.49 -10.48
N ILE A 223 11.60 -18.97 -9.38
CA ILE A 223 10.46 -19.53 -8.67
C ILE A 223 9.26 -18.63 -8.97
N GLU A 224 8.23 -19.17 -9.61
CA GLU A 224 7.01 -18.43 -9.96
C GLU A 224 5.89 -18.70 -8.95
N GLY A 225 5.27 -17.64 -8.45
CA GLY A 225 4.13 -17.71 -7.54
C GLY A 225 4.51 -17.87 -6.06
N ALA A 226 3.50 -17.73 -5.20
CA ALA A 226 3.64 -17.87 -3.75
C ALA A 226 3.67 -19.35 -3.36
N LEU A 227 4.85 -19.92 -3.20
CA LEU A 227 5.00 -21.28 -2.67
C LEU A 227 4.52 -21.35 -1.21
N PRO A 228 4.06 -22.53 -0.75
CA PRO A 228 3.87 -22.79 0.68
C PRO A 228 5.19 -22.59 1.45
N THR A 229 5.09 -22.16 2.71
CA THR A 229 6.25 -21.83 3.55
C THR A 229 7.28 -22.96 3.60
N GLU A 230 6.84 -24.19 3.88
CA GLU A 230 7.71 -25.35 4.01
C GLU A 230 8.43 -25.69 2.69
N ALA A 231 7.75 -25.49 1.55
CA ALA A 231 8.37 -25.70 0.24
C ALA A 231 9.45 -24.65 -0.04
N PHE A 232 9.19 -23.39 0.33
CA PHE A 232 10.17 -22.32 0.16
C PHE A 232 11.40 -22.52 1.07
N GLN A 233 11.18 -22.88 2.34
CA GLN A 233 12.26 -23.24 3.29
C GLN A 233 13.17 -24.36 2.73
N GLN A 234 12.56 -25.44 2.21
CA GLN A 234 13.32 -26.54 1.60
C GLN A 234 14.17 -26.08 0.41
N VAL A 235 13.61 -25.24 -0.45
CA VAL A 235 14.35 -24.70 -1.60
C VAL A 235 15.53 -23.84 -1.14
N LEU A 236 15.35 -22.95 -0.16
CA LEU A 236 16.44 -22.12 0.37
C LEU A 236 17.53 -22.94 1.03
N GLU A 237 17.16 -23.96 1.80
CA GLU A 237 18.11 -24.85 2.45
C GLU A 237 18.94 -25.65 1.43
N LEU A 238 18.31 -26.16 0.37
CA LEU A 238 19.02 -26.86 -0.72
C LEU A 238 19.98 -25.93 -1.45
N MET A 239 19.58 -24.71 -1.78
CA MET A 239 20.45 -23.72 -2.41
C MET A 239 21.66 -23.39 -1.52
N HIS A 240 21.42 -23.17 -0.24
CA HIS A 240 22.50 -22.89 0.72
C HIS A 240 23.49 -24.04 0.83
N GLN A 241 23.01 -25.29 0.87
CA GLN A 241 23.86 -26.49 0.92
C GLN A 241 24.69 -26.66 -0.36
N GLU A 242 24.07 -26.44 -1.53
CA GLU A 242 24.75 -26.56 -2.82
C GLU A 242 25.90 -25.55 -2.94
N ILE A 243 25.63 -24.27 -2.64
CA ILE A 243 26.66 -23.22 -2.72
C ILE A 243 27.77 -23.45 -1.68
N SER A 244 27.40 -23.81 -0.43
CA SER A 244 28.36 -24.09 0.63
C SER A 244 29.26 -25.30 0.31
N GLY A 245 28.69 -26.35 -0.30
CA GLY A 245 29.43 -27.55 -0.72
C GLY A 245 30.42 -27.28 -1.86
N VAL A 246 30.09 -26.36 -2.77
CA VAL A 246 31.01 -25.91 -3.85
C VAL A 246 32.13 -25.02 -3.30
N ALA A 247 31.86 -24.17 -2.33
CA ALA A 247 32.87 -23.27 -1.73
C ALA A 247 33.88 -24.00 -0.83
N GLY A 248 33.58 -25.23 -0.39
CA GLY A 248 34.43 -26.08 0.48
C GLY A 248 35.37 -27.05 -0.26
N ASN A 249 35.31 -27.11 -1.57
CA ASN A 249 36.20 -27.93 -2.43
C ASN A 249 37.16 -27.04 -3.23
#